data_c1ce180374f32b3e259d11017f493cea
#
_entry.id   c1ce180374f32b3e259d11017f493cea
#
_cell.length_a   1.000
_cell.length_b   1.000
_cell.length_c   1.000
_cell.angle_alpha   90.00
_cell.angle_beta   90.00
_cell.angle_gamma   90.00
#
_symmetry.space_group_name_H-M   'P 1'
#
loop_
_entity.id
_entity.type
_entity.pdbx_description
1 polymer ?
#
loop_
_entity_poly.entity_id
_entity_poly.type
_entity_poly.pdbx_seq_one_letter_code
_entity_poly.pdbx_strand_id
1 'polypeptide(L)'
;MLYPLLGVFGLCAGVTTLLFGFGGGFFAVPLLYALLLTSHAAGSPVALHAMQIAVATSATLMIFSSALATWRHQRAGTLRWDLVRPLAPAIALGAMAGAWAALYLDSTWLRWLFIGYLLLSLLDAWLRPGFMRVGNHGPVPLGKAAATLAGLPIGALAALLGVGGSVMTVPLMRRRGASMGTATAMANPLSLPMALAATLVYALVPAPGANLGAGLLGYIDLRAALAMAAGAWLGMHLAAPLLGRLSDTLHARAYLALLACVLVVMLVTGR
;
A
#
# COMPACT_ATOMS: atom_id res chain seq x y z
N MET A 1 -1.19 23.03 12.51
CA MET A 1 -1.10 21.72 13.22
C MET A 1 -1.19 20.49 12.30
N LEU A 2 -1.66 20.61 11.06
CA LEU A 2 -1.90 19.50 10.13
C LEU A 2 -0.60 18.76 9.71
N TYR A 3 0.41 19.49 9.26
CA TYR A 3 1.66 18.90 8.74
C TYR A 3 2.48 18.11 9.78
N PRO A 4 2.61 18.55 11.05
CA PRO A 4 3.24 17.73 12.09
C PRO A 4 2.52 16.40 12.31
N LEU A 5 1.18 16.40 12.30
CA LEU A 5 0.38 15.18 12.40
C LEU A 5 0.66 14.24 11.22
N LEU A 6 0.67 14.77 10.00
CA LEU A 6 1.02 14.00 8.80
C LEU A 6 2.45 13.41 8.89
N GLY A 7 3.40 14.16 9.47
CA GLY A 7 4.76 13.67 9.72
C GLY A 7 4.79 12.48 10.68
N VAL A 8 4.04 12.54 11.79
CA VAL A 8 3.94 11.42 12.75
C VAL A 8 3.34 10.17 12.10
N PHE A 9 2.27 10.34 11.31
CA PHE A 9 1.71 9.22 10.58
C PHE A 9 2.62 8.71 9.46
N GLY A 10 3.37 9.61 8.82
CA GLY A 10 4.45 9.25 7.91
C GLY A 10 5.50 8.37 8.58
N LEU A 11 5.86 8.67 9.83
CA LEU A 11 6.78 7.84 10.61
C LEU A 11 6.24 6.41 10.78
N CYS A 12 4.98 6.26 11.20
CA CYS A 12 4.33 4.95 11.27
C CYS A 12 4.30 4.24 9.90
N ALA A 13 3.98 4.99 8.83
CA ALA A 13 4.00 4.46 7.47
C ALA A 13 5.40 3.98 7.06
N GLY A 14 6.46 4.69 7.44
CA GLY A 14 7.85 4.29 7.19
C GLY A 14 8.24 3.02 7.91
N VAL A 15 7.95 2.92 9.22
CA VAL A 15 8.20 1.70 10.02
C VAL A 15 7.50 0.50 9.40
N THR A 16 6.22 0.65 9.06
CA THR A 16 5.42 -0.45 8.51
C THR A 16 5.78 -0.80 7.08
N THR A 17 6.25 0.16 6.29
CA THR A 17 6.80 -0.12 4.96
C THR A 17 8.05 -0.97 5.04
N LEU A 18 9.00 -0.58 5.88
CA LEU A 18 10.28 -1.30 5.99
C LEU A 18 10.09 -2.71 6.53
N LEU A 19 9.31 -2.87 7.59
CA LEU A 19 9.17 -4.16 8.27
C LEU A 19 8.11 -5.07 7.63
N PHE A 20 6.99 -4.50 7.15
CA PHE A 20 5.84 -5.28 6.68
C PHE A 20 5.56 -5.14 5.18
N GLY A 21 6.31 -4.29 4.48
CA GLY A 21 6.19 -4.12 3.04
C GLY A 21 4.93 -3.37 2.60
N PHE A 22 4.26 -2.62 3.48
CA PHE A 22 2.99 -1.95 3.17
C PHE A 22 3.09 -0.75 2.22
N GLY A 23 4.29 -0.38 1.81
CA GLY A 23 4.53 0.68 0.83
C GLY A 23 4.21 2.10 1.32
N GLY A 24 3.79 2.27 2.56
CA GLY A 24 3.38 3.56 3.12
C GLY A 24 1.90 3.91 2.87
N GLY A 25 1.29 3.42 1.79
CA GLY A 25 -0.09 3.73 1.41
C GLY A 25 -1.13 3.17 2.37
N PHE A 26 -0.85 2.02 2.95
CA PHE A 26 -1.77 1.29 3.80
C PHE A 26 -2.30 2.10 5.00
N PHE A 27 -1.44 2.89 5.65
CA PHE A 27 -1.83 3.81 6.72
C PHE A 27 -2.20 5.20 6.21
N ALA A 28 -1.61 5.61 5.08
CA ALA A 28 -1.86 6.92 4.52
C ALA A 28 -3.30 7.09 4.04
N VAL A 29 -3.89 6.08 3.39
CA VAL A 29 -5.26 6.17 2.84
C VAL A 29 -6.30 6.44 3.92
N PRO A 30 -6.44 5.63 4.99
CA PRO A 30 -7.44 5.88 6.03
C PRO A 30 -7.27 7.23 6.71
N LEU A 31 -6.01 7.62 6.97
CA LEU A 31 -5.72 8.88 7.61
C LEU A 31 -6.09 10.07 6.73
N LEU A 32 -5.61 10.09 5.48
CA LEU A 32 -5.88 11.19 4.56
C LEU A 32 -7.37 11.28 4.29
N TYR A 33 -8.06 10.16 4.14
CA TYR A 33 -9.50 10.13 3.98
C TYR A 33 -10.23 10.76 5.18
N ALA A 34 -9.91 10.33 6.42
CA ALA A 34 -10.48 10.91 7.63
C ALA A 34 -10.21 12.41 7.75
N LEU A 35 -8.97 12.81 7.44
CA LEU A 35 -8.55 14.20 7.50
C LEU A 35 -9.28 15.08 6.48
N LEU A 36 -9.42 14.62 5.24
CA LEU A 36 -10.12 15.35 4.19
C LEU A 36 -11.61 15.54 4.55
N LEU A 37 -12.26 14.51 5.10
CA LEU A 37 -13.67 14.60 5.55
C LEU A 37 -13.86 15.55 6.73
N THR A 38 -12.89 15.62 7.65
CA THR A 38 -13.00 16.50 8.82
C THR A 38 -12.58 17.94 8.55
N SER A 39 -11.74 18.16 7.55
CA SER A 39 -11.19 19.49 7.21
C SER A 39 -12.01 20.26 6.18
N HIS A 40 -12.95 19.60 5.49
CA HIS A 40 -13.73 20.21 4.42
C HIS A 40 -15.22 20.01 4.66
N ALA A 41 -16.02 21.01 4.26
CA ALA A 41 -17.48 20.95 4.39
C ALA A 41 -18.06 19.76 3.60
N ALA A 42 -19.06 19.11 4.18
CA ALA A 42 -19.80 18.05 3.51
C ALA A 42 -20.36 18.57 2.16
N GLY A 43 -20.17 17.80 1.07
CA GLY A 43 -20.60 18.20 -0.27
C GLY A 43 -19.60 19.08 -1.02
N SER A 44 -18.48 19.52 -0.40
CA SER A 44 -17.41 20.18 -1.15
C SER A 44 -16.77 19.23 -2.17
N PRO A 45 -16.23 19.75 -3.30
CA PRO A 45 -15.56 18.91 -4.30
C PRO A 45 -14.45 18.02 -3.70
N VAL A 46 -13.71 18.54 -2.72
CA VAL A 46 -12.66 17.79 -2.03
C VAL A 46 -13.25 16.65 -1.16
N ALA A 47 -14.34 16.91 -0.43
CA ALA A 47 -14.99 15.89 0.38
C ALA A 47 -15.63 14.79 -0.47
N LEU A 48 -16.22 15.15 -1.62
CA LEU A 48 -16.81 14.19 -2.57
C LEU A 48 -15.76 13.26 -3.19
N HIS A 49 -14.55 13.77 -3.41
CA HIS A 49 -13.42 13.01 -3.97
C HIS A 49 -12.37 12.62 -2.91
N ALA A 50 -12.72 12.64 -1.63
CA ALA A 50 -11.76 12.44 -0.54
C ALA A 50 -11.02 11.10 -0.63
N MET A 51 -11.70 10.04 -1.04
CA MET A 51 -11.07 8.72 -1.17
C MET A 51 -10.09 8.68 -2.35
N GLN A 52 -10.44 9.25 -3.50
CA GLN A 52 -9.55 9.35 -4.67
C GLN A 52 -8.29 10.18 -4.34
N ILE A 53 -8.45 11.32 -3.64
CA ILE A 53 -7.33 12.17 -3.22
C ILE A 53 -6.44 11.40 -2.24
N ALA A 54 -7.02 10.69 -1.28
CA ALA A 54 -6.27 9.88 -0.32
C ALA A 54 -5.48 8.77 -1.02
N VAL A 55 -6.10 8.05 -1.95
CA VAL A 55 -5.49 6.98 -2.75
C VAL A 55 -4.35 7.51 -3.63
N ALA A 56 -4.59 8.61 -4.36
CA ALA A 56 -3.61 9.23 -5.25
C ALA A 56 -2.38 9.74 -4.48
N THR A 57 -2.62 10.44 -3.36
CA THR A 57 -1.57 10.97 -2.49
C THR A 57 -0.76 9.85 -1.85
N SER A 58 -1.43 8.77 -1.41
CA SER A 58 -0.75 7.60 -0.85
C SER A 58 0.10 6.85 -1.89
N ALA A 59 -0.37 6.75 -3.14
CA ALA A 59 0.42 6.17 -4.23
C ALA A 59 1.70 6.97 -4.49
N THR A 60 1.61 8.29 -4.45
CA THR A 60 2.77 9.17 -4.58
C THR A 60 3.77 9.00 -3.43
N LEU A 61 3.30 8.97 -2.17
CA LEU A 61 4.12 8.65 -1.00
C LEU A 61 4.82 7.29 -1.18
N MET A 62 4.10 6.32 -1.74
CA MET A 62 4.59 4.95 -1.91
C MET A 62 5.77 4.85 -2.88
N ILE A 63 5.88 5.74 -3.87
CA ILE A 63 7.07 5.80 -4.75
C ILE A 63 8.31 6.00 -3.90
N PHE A 64 8.32 7.00 -3.04
CA PHE A 64 9.45 7.29 -2.18
C PHE A 64 9.70 6.18 -1.15
N SER A 65 8.65 5.78 -0.43
CA SER A 65 8.80 4.82 0.68
C SER A 65 9.19 3.43 0.20
N SER A 66 8.59 2.94 -0.90
CA SER A 66 8.94 1.63 -1.47
C SER A 66 10.33 1.62 -2.13
N ALA A 67 10.74 2.72 -2.78
CA ALA A 67 12.09 2.84 -3.33
C ALA A 67 13.14 2.79 -2.22
N LEU A 68 12.95 3.56 -1.16
CA LEU A 68 13.87 3.60 -0.02
C LEU A 68 13.91 2.25 0.73
N ALA A 69 12.77 1.63 0.96
CA ALA A 69 12.71 0.30 1.60
C ALA A 69 13.37 -0.77 0.72
N THR A 70 13.12 -0.76 -0.60
CA THR A 70 13.78 -1.65 -1.55
C THR A 70 15.30 -1.50 -1.51
N TRP A 71 15.80 -0.27 -1.51
CA TRP A 71 17.22 0.02 -1.40
C TRP A 71 17.83 -0.51 -0.09
N ARG A 72 17.14 -0.36 1.05
CA ARG A 72 17.59 -0.89 2.34
C ARG A 72 17.62 -2.42 2.35
N HIS A 73 16.57 -3.06 1.84
CA HIS A 73 16.52 -4.52 1.70
C HIS A 73 17.59 -5.04 0.73
N GLN A 74 17.88 -4.30 -0.34
CA GLN A 74 18.97 -4.64 -1.26
C GLN A 74 20.32 -4.60 -0.55
N ARG A 75 20.59 -3.55 0.24
CA ARG A 75 21.83 -3.46 1.02
C ARG A 75 21.93 -4.52 2.13
N ALA A 76 20.81 -4.93 2.70
CA ALA A 76 20.77 -5.99 3.70
C ALA A 76 20.85 -7.40 3.08
N GLY A 77 20.90 -7.54 1.75
CA GLY A 77 20.96 -8.83 1.07
C GLY A 77 19.69 -9.69 1.19
N THR A 78 18.57 -9.09 1.57
CA THR A 78 17.31 -9.81 1.82
C THR A 78 16.42 -9.93 0.58
N LEU A 79 16.76 -9.26 -0.53
CA LEU A 79 15.97 -9.28 -1.77
C LEU A 79 16.24 -10.50 -2.64
N ARG A 80 15.15 -11.05 -3.16
CA ARG A 80 15.11 -12.15 -4.12
C ARG A 80 14.48 -11.67 -5.43
N TRP A 81 15.28 -11.12 -6.33
CA TRP A 81 14.83 -10.55 -7.59
C TRP A 81 14.18 -11.57 -8.54
N ASP A 82 14.52 -12.85 -8.41
CA ASP A 82 13.88 -13.96 -9.11
C ASP A 82 12.39 -14.10 -8.79
N LEU A 83 11.97 -13.69 -7.60
CA LEU A 83 10.55 -13.67 -7.18
C LEU A 83 9.83 -12.39 -7.62
N VAL A 84 10.54 -11.28 -7.77
CA VAL A 84 9.98 -9.95 -8.11
C VAL A 84 9.77 -9.78 -9.61
N ARG A 85 10.81 -10.07 -10.40
CA ARG A 85 10.83 -9.79 -11.85
C ARG A 85 9.66 -10.36 -12.64
N PRO A 86 9.17 -11.59 -12.37
CA PRO A 86 8.04 -12.13 -13.12
C PRO A 86 6.72 -11.39 -12.87
N LEU A 87 6.52 -10.84 -11.67
CA LEU A 87 5.28 -10.19 -11.24
C LEU A 87 5.22 -8.69 -11.59
N ALA A 88 6.35 -8.00 -11.56
CA ALA A 88 6.42 -6.55 -11.66
C ALA A 88 5.72 -5.95 -12.92
N PRO A 89 5.90 -6.47 -14.15
CA PRO A 89 5.23 -5.93 -15.32
C PRO A 89 3.71 -6.08 -15.28
N ALA A 90 3.24 -7.25 -14.86
CA ALA A 90 1.80 -7.52 -14.75
C ALA A 90 1.14 -6.65 -13.65
N ILE A 91 1.84 -6.45 -12.53
CA ILE A 91 1.40 -5.54 -11.46
C ILE A 91 1.31 -4.10 -11.99
N ALA A 92 2.30 -3.61 -12.76
CA ALA A 92 2.26 -2.27 -13.34
C ALA A 92 1.08 -2.08 -14.27
N LEU A 93 0.84 -3.03 -15.18
CA LEU A 93 -0.30 -3.00 -16.10
C LEU A 93 -1.64 -3.06 -15.36
N GLY A 94 -1.77 -3.96 -14.39
CA GLY A 94 -2.94 -4.03 -13.54
C GLY A 94 -3.17 -2.72 -12.78
N ALA A 95 -2.12 -2.11 -12.27
CA ALA A 95 -2.20 -0.85 -11.53
C ALA A 95 -2.71 0.31 -12.38
N MET A 96 -2.32 0.40 -13.64
CA MET A 96 -2.88 1.39 -14.57
C MET A 96 -4.39 1.21 -14.71
N ALA A 97 -4.85 -0.02 -14.93
CA ALA A 97 -6.27 -0.33 -15.05
C ALA A 97 -7.04 -0.05 -13.75
N GLY A 98 -6.48 -0.42 -12.59
CA GLY A 98 -7.09 -0.18 -11.29
C GLY A 98 -7.18 1.30 -10.91
N ALA A 99 -6.12 2.07 -11.15
CA ALA A 99 -6.12 3.52 -10.94
C ALA A 99 -7.13 4.21 -11.87
N TRP A 100 -7.19 3.80 -13.13
CA TRP A 100 -8.20 4.29 -14.07
C TRP A 100 -9.62 3.99 -13.58
N ALA A 101 -9.91 2.76 -13.17
CA ALA A 101 -11.22 2.36 -12.66
C ALA A 101 -11.64 3.17 -11.42
N ALA A 102 -10.69 3.49 -10.53
CA ALA A 102 -10.97 4.29 -9.33
C ALA A 102 -11.48 5.70 -9.62
N LEU A 103 -11.16 6.27 -10.79
CA LEU A 103 -11.63 7.60 -11.18
C LEU A 103 -13.14 7.64 -11.48
N TYR A 104 -13.74 6.50 -11.80
CA TYR A 104 -15.17 6.36 -12.11
C TYR A 104 -16.01 5.87 -10.93
N LEU A 105 -15.37 5.59 -9.80
CA LEU A 105 -16.05 5.12 -8.59
C LEU A 105 -16.19 6.27 -7.59
N ASP A 106 -17.33 6.35 -6.93
CA ASP A 106 -17.55 7.29 -5.83
C ASP A 106 -16.70 6.93 -4.62
N SER A 107 -16.35 7.92 -3.80
CA SER A 107 -15.58 7.73 -2.56
C SER A 107 -16.21 6.68 -1.64
N THR A 108 -17.55 6.58 -1.60
CA THR A 108 -18.27 5.60 -0.81
C THR A 108 -18.02 4.17 -1.29
N TRP A 109 -18.08 3.93 -2.61
CA TRP A 109 -17.79 2.62 -3.18
C TRP A 109 -16.33 2.22 -2.99
N LEU A 110 -15.39 3.14 -3.20
CA LEU A 110 -13.97 2.90 -2.97
C LEU A 110 -13.70 2.52 -1.51
N ARG A 111 -14.34 3.20 -0.56
CA ARG A 111 -14.24 2.88 0.87
C ARG A 111 -14.76 1.47 1.17
N TRP A 112 -15.94 1.10 0.68
CA TRP A 112 -16.50 -0.23 0.92
C TRP A 112 -15.67 -1.35 0.25
N LEU A 113 -15.14 -1.10 -0.95
CA LEU A 113 -14.19 -1.99 -1.60
C LEU A 113 -12.91 -2.16 -0.78
N PHE A 114 -12.41 -1.07 -0.18
CA PHE A 114 -11.25 -1.13 0.71
C PHE A 114 -11.53 -1.98 1.95
N ILE A 115 -12.65 -1.77 2.61
CA ILE A 115 -13.10 -2.57 3.77
C ILE A 115 -13.25 -4.04 3.39
N GLY A 116 -13.94 -4.33 2.30
CA GLY A 116 -14.14 -5.69 1.79
C GLY A 116 -12.81 -6.38 1.46
N TYR A 117 -11.89 -5.66 0.82
CA TYR A 117 -10.54 -6.15 0.51
C TYR A 117 -9.75 -6.52 1.77
N LEU A 118 -9.78 -5.67 2.80
CA LEU A 118 -9.09 -5.96 4.08
C LEU A 118 -9.72 -7.14 4.80
N LEU A 119 -11.05 -7.19 4.84
CA LEU A 119 -11.78 -8.30 5.48
C LEU A 119 -11.47 -9.63 4.80
N LEU A 120 -11.56 -9.67 3.46
CA LEU A 120 -11.23 -10.87 2.69
C LEU A 120 -9.77 -11.29 2.88
N SER A 121 -8.84 -10.33 2.93
CA SER A 121 -7.42 -10.59 3.15
C SER A 121 -7.14 -11.15 4.53
N LEU A 122 -7.82 -10.64 5.58
CA LEU A 122 -7.74 -11.18 6.94
C LEU A 122 -8.32 -12.58 7.02
N LEU A 123 -9.50 -12.80 6.46
CA LEU A 123 -10.15 -14.11 6.43
C LEU A 123 -9.29 -15.13 5.67
N ASP A 124 -8.73 -14.75 4.53
CA ASP A 124 -7.85 -15.59 3.74
C ASP A 124 -6.57 -15.98 4.51
N ALA A 125 -5.97 -15.02 5.22
CA ALA A 125 -4.77 -15.27 6.02
C ALA A 125 -5.06 -16.11 7.27
N TRP A 126 -6.26 -16.03 7.82
CA TRP A 126 -6.68 -16.75 9.01
C TRP A 126 -7.20 -18.16 8.71
N LEU A 127 -8.03 -18.29 7.67
CA LEU A 127 -8.69 -19.56 7.32
C LEU A 127 -7.79 -20.50 6.53
N ARG A 128 -6.84 -19.98 5.74
CA ARG A 128 -6.00 -20.81 4.90
C ARG A 128 -4.69 -21.18 5.61
N PRO A 129 -4.37 -22.49 5.72
CA PRO A 129 -3.11 -22.93 6.28
C PRO A 129 -1.92 -22.42 5.43
N GLY A 130 -0.79 -22.16 6.08
CA GLY A 130 0.46 -21.72 5.41
C GLY A 130 0.82 -20.25 5.61
N PHE A 131 -0.07 -19.39 6.09
CA PHE A 131 0.28 -18.03 6.43
C PHE A 131 1.09 -17.95 7.74
N MET A 132 0.65 -18.68 8.78
CA MET A 132 1.28 -18.68 10.12
C MET A 132 2.49 -19.60 10.24
N ARG A 133 2.71 -20.51 9.31
CA ARG A 133 3.81 -21.49 9.35
C ARG A 133 4.69 -21.33 8.12
N VAL A 134 5.99 -21.34 8.33
CA VAL A 134 6.98 -21.39 7.23
C VAL A 134 6.90 -22.78 6.59
N GLY A 135 6.80 -22.83 5.26
CA GLY A 135 7.00 -24.10 4.54
C GLY A 135 8.43 -24.59 4.64
N ASN A 136 8.63 -25.91 4.68
CA ASN A 136 9.96 -26.52 4.75
C ASN A 136 10.80 -26.36 3.47
N HIS A 137 10.19 -25.86 2.41
CA HIS A 137 10.83 -25.62 1.11
C HIS A 137 11.02 -24.13 0.91
N GLY A 138 12.19 -23.72 0.39
CA GLY A 138 12.43 -22.30 0.05
C GLY A 138 11.44 -21.77 -0.99
N PRO A 139 11.30 -20.44 -1.12
CA PRO A 139 10.32 -19.86 -2.01
C PRO A 139 10.62 -20.19 -3.48
N VAL A 140 9.57 -20.64 -4.19
CA VAL A 140 9.67 -21.02 -5.61
C VAL A 140 9.13 -19.88 -6.48
N PRO A 141 9.89 -19.40 -7.50
CA PRO A 141 9.41 -18.39 -8.43
C PRO A 141 8.18 -18.83 -9.21
N LEU A 142 7.35 -17.85 -9.59
CA LEU A 142 6.19 -18.08 -10.46
C LEU A 142 6.63 -18.19 -11.92
N GLY A 143 6.07 -19.15 -12.63
CA GLY A 143 6.18 -19.17 -14.10
C GLY A 143 5.46 -17.95 -14.70
N LYS A 144 5.86 -17.54 -15.91
CA LYS A 144 5.37 -16.31 -16.56
C LYS A 144 3.84 -16.20 -16.59
N ALA A 145 3.12 -17.25 -16.99
CA ALA A 145 1.66 -17.25 -17.04
C ALA A 145 1.03 -17.06 -15.66
N ALA A 146 1.49 -17.80 -14.65
CA ALA A 146 0.99 -17.67 -13.27
C ALA A 146 1.32 -16.31 -12.67
N ALA A 147 2.47 -15.74 -12.99
CA ALA A 147 2.87 -14.40 -12.58
C ALA A 147 1.96 -13.32 -13.20
N THR A 148 1.60 -13.46 -14.47
CA THR A 148 0.68 -12.55 -15.14
C THR A 148 -0.74 -12.66 -14.54
N LEU A 149 -1.26 -13.87 -14.39
CA LEU A 149 -2.59 -14.11 -13.81
C LEU A 149 -2.72 -13.61 -12.37
N ALA A 150 -1.65 -13.70 -11.57
CA ALA A 150 -1.64 -13.16 -10.21
C ALA A 150 -1.33 -11.66 -10.19
N GLY A 151 -0.39 -11.18 -10.99
CA GLY A 151 0.09 -9.81 -10.96
C GLY A 151 -0.93 -8.77 -11.42
N LEU A 152 -1.71 -9.08 -12.46
CA LEU A 152 -2.74 -8.17 -12.96
C LEU A 152 -3.78 -7.81 -11.89
N PRO A 153 -4.48 -8.76 -11.23
CA PRO A 153 -5.45 -8.41 -10.20
C PRO A 153 -4.80 -7.81 -8.94
N ILE A 154 -3.58 -8.24 -8.58
CA ILE A 154 -2.83 -7.63 -7.47
C ILE A 154 -2.59 -6.15 -7.76
N GLY A 155 -2.06 -5.82 -8.92
CA GLY A 155 -1.81 -4.43 -9.32
C GLY A 155 -3.08 -3.60 -9.38
N ALA A 156 -4.14 -4.16 -10.00
CA ALA A 156 -5.43 -3.48 -10.17
C ALA A 156 -6.06 -3.13 -8.81
N LEU A 157 -6.22 -4.10 -7.93
CA LEU A 157 -6.83 -3.88 -6.61
C LEU A 157 -5.95 -2.97 -5.73
N ALA A 158 -4.64 -3.17 -5.75
CA ALA A 158 -3.73 -2.36 -4.96
C ALA A 158 -3.74 -0.89 -5.38
N ALA A 159 -3.75 -0.58 -6.68
CA ALA A 159 -3.80 0.78 -7.19
C ALA A 159 -5.17 1.43 -7.04
N LEU A 160 -6.25 0.67 -7.24
CA LEU A 160 -7.62 1.12 -7.03
C LEU A 160 -7.86 1.57 -5.59
N LEU A 161 -7.22 0.88 -4.63
CA LEU A 161 -7.40 1.12 -3.20
C LEU A 161 -6.27 1.95 -2.57
N GLY A 162 -5.21 2.27 -3.31
CA GLY A 162 -4.06 3.04 -2.81
C GLY A 162 -3.23 2.33 -1.75
N VAL A 163 -3.33 1.01 -1.68
CA VAL A 163 -2.55 0.19 -0.76
C VAL A 163 -1.41 -0.48 -1.50
N GLY A 164 -0.26 -0.62 -0.85
CA GLY A 164 0.83 -1.40 -1.45
C GLY A 164 0.35 -2.82 -1.80
N GLY A 165 0.89 -3.39 -2.85
CA GLY A 165 0.55 -4.75 -3.26
C GLY A 165 0.78 -5.83 -2.20
N SER A 166 1.39 -5.46 -1.06
CA SER A 166 1.78 -6.36 0.04
C SER A 166 0.63 -7.19 0.61
N VAL A 167 -0.56 -6.61 0.72
CA VAL A 167 -1.72 -7.29 1.31
C VAL A 167 -2.09 -8.56 0.53
N MET A 168 -1.78 -8.62 -0.77
CA MET A 168 -1.95 -9.83 -1.61
C MET A 168 -0.62 -10.53 -1.88
N THR A 169 0.48 -9.79 -2.09
CA THR A 169 1.78 -10.40 -2.43
C THR A 169 2.40 -11.13 -1.25
N VAL A 170 2.23 -10.64 -0.01
CA VAL A 170 2.76 -11.31 1.18
C VAL A 170 2.10 -12.68 1.39
N PRO A 171 0.76 -12.81 1.43
CA PRO A 171 0.12 -14.13 1.48
C PRO A 171 0.49 -15.04 0.31
N LEU A 172 0.60 -14.50 -0.90
CA LEU A 172 1.03 -15.26 -2.08
C LEU A 172 2.43 -15.84 -1.88
N MET A 173 3.40 -15.04 -1.43
CA MET A 173 4.79 -15.48 -1.20
C MET A 173 4.86 -16.47 -0.03
N ARG A 174 4.09 -16.24 1.02
CA ARG A 174 4.00 -17.15 2.19
C ARG A 174 3.54 -18.56 1.78
N ARG A 175 2.48 -18.64 0.96
CA ARG A 175 1.99 -19.93 0.43
C ARG A 175 2.98 -20.63 -0.47
N ARG A 176 3.94 -19.91 -1.01
CA ARG A 176 5.04 -20.45 -1.83
C ARG A 176 6.29 -20.75 -1.02
N GLY A 177 6.21 -20.75 0.31
CA GLY A 177 7.29 -21.16 1.19
C GLY A 177 8.23 -20.04 1.64
N ALA A 178 7.93 -18.76 1.34
CA ALA A 178 8.74 -17.65 1.82
C ALA A 178 8.53 -17.43 3.33
N SER A 179 9.58 -17.07 4.07
CA SER A 179 9.46 -16.53 5.42
C SER A 179 8.74 -15.17 5.40
N MET A 180 8.20 -14.71 6.54
CA MET A 180 7.58 -13.38 6.61
C MET A 180 8.57 -12.28 6.20
N GLY A 181 9.82 -12.36 6.69
CA GLY A 181 10.87 -11.41 6.31
C GLY A 181 11.12 -11.36 4.81
N THR A 182 11.20 -12.51 4.13
CA THR A 182 11.34 -12.57 2.67
C THR A 182 10.08 -12.06 1.97
N ALA A 183 8.89 -12.47 2.39
CA ALA A 183 7.64 -12.07 1.76
C ALA A 183 7.42 -10.56 1.82
N THR A 184 7.65 -9.94 2.98
CA THR A 184 7.52 -8.49 3.17
C THR A 184 8.63 -7.70 2.46
N ALA A 185 9.86 -8.22 2.43
CA ALA A 185 10.95 -7.62 1.65
C ALA A 185 10.60 -7.54 0.15
N MET A 186 10.01 -8.62 -0.43
CA MET A 186 9.60 -8.65 -1.84
C MET A 186 8.41 -7.74 -2.15
N ALA A 187 7.56 -7.43 -1.18
CA ALA A 187 6.42 -6.54 -1.39
C ALA A 187 6.83 -5.11 -1.74
N ASN A 188 7.96 -4.61 -1.21
CA ASN A 188 8.44 -3.26 -1.48
C ASN A 188 8.80 -3.02 -2.96
N PRO A 189 9.69 -3.81 -3.61
CA PRO A 189 9.99 -3.64 -5.02
C PRO A 189 8.79 -3.92 -5.94
N LEU A 190 7.80 -4.71 -5.52
CA LEU A 190 6.56 -4.93 -6.26
C LEU A 190 5.58 -3.76 -6.14
N SER A 191 5.61 -3.02 -5.02
CA SER A 191 4.81 -1.82 -4.84
C SER A 191 5.31 -0.64 -5.68
N LEU A 192 6.58 -0.60 -6.04
CA LEU A 192 7.17 0.53 -6.79
C LEU A 192 6.58 0.69 -8.21
N PRO A 193 6.58 -0.33 -9.09
CA PRO A 193 5.98 -0.21 -10.41
C PRO A 193 4.47 0.09 -10.36
N MET A 194 3.77 -0.43 -9.35
CA MET A 194 2.37 -0.12 -9.10
C MET A 194 2.18 1.35 -8.72
N ALA A 195 2.99 1.86 -7.79
CA ALA A 195 2.91 3.24 -7.32
C ALA A 195 3.21 4.24 -8.44
N LEU A 196 4.21 3.95 -9.26
CA LEU A 196 4.55 4.78 -10.44
C LEU A 196 3.39 4.80 -11.44
N ALA A 197 2.84 3.64 -11.79
CA ALA A 197 1.73 3.54 -12.73
C ALA A 197 0.47 4.24 -12.22
N ALA A 198 0.10 4.03 -10.96
CA ALA A 198 -1.06 4.66 -10.34
C ALA A 198 -0.90 6.18 -10.21
N THR A 199 0.25 6.65 -9.74
CA THR A 199 0.53 8.09 -9.61
C THR A 199 0.46 8.78 -10.97
N LEU A 200 0.98 8.16 -12.03
CA LEU A 200 0.91 8.71 -13.38
C LEU A 200 -0.56 8.89 -13.83
N VAL A 201 -1.40 7.89 -13.62
CA VAL A 201 -2.83 7.98 -13.96
C VAL A 201 -3.52 9.10 -13.17
N TYR A 202 -3.34 9.15 -11.84
CA TYR A 202 -3.97 10.16 -10.99
C TYR A 202 -3.46 11.58 -11.23
N ALA A 203 -2.22 11.74 -11.71
CA ALA A 203 -1.65 13.04 -12.03
C ALA A 203 -2.12 13.58 -13.39
N LEU A 204 -2.27 12.69 -14.40
CA LEU A 204 -2.55 13.08 -15.79
C LEU A 204 -4.05 13.17 -16.10
N VAL A 205 -4.89 12.45 -15.38
CA VAL A 205 -6.33 12.48 -15.63
C VAL A 205 -6.96 13.63 -14.84
N PRO A 206 -7.54 14.65 -15.50
CA PRO A 206 -8.22 15.74 -14.81
C PRO A 206 -9.42 15.22 -14.02
N ALA A 207 -9.65 15.77 -12.83
CA ALA A 207 -10.86 15.49 -12.09
C ALA A 207 -12.09 15.97 -12.87
N PRO A 208 -13.06 15.11 -13.22
CA PRO A 208 -14.22 15.51 -14.00
C PRO A 208 -15.02 16.61 -13.27
N GLY A 209 -15.06 17.82 -13.84
CA GLY A 209 -15.91 18.93 -13.35
C GLY A 209 -15.53 19.54 -12.00
N ALA A 210 -14.45 19.13 -11.37
CA ALA A 210 -14.06 19.62 -10.05
C ALA A 210 -12.79 20.45 -10.13
N ASN A 211 -12.92 21.75 -9.86
CA ASN A 211 -11.79 22.57 -9.47
C ASN A 211 -11.45 22.19 -8.02
N LEU A 212 -10.59 21.17 -7.81
CA LEU A 212 -10.24 20.67 -6.48
C LEU A 212 -9.40 21.67 -5.66
N GLY A 213 -9.10 22.86 -6.24
CA GLY A 213 -8.39 23.94 -5.57
C GLY A 213 -6.89 23.99 -5.85
N ALA A 214 -6.28 25.15 -5.57
CA ALA A 214 -4.85 25.38 -5.72
C ALA A 214 -4.08 24.55 -4.69
N GLY A 215 -3.27 23.60 -5.15
CA GLY A 215 -2.40 22.78 -4.29
C GLY A 215 -2.47 21.28 -4.56
N LEU A 216 -3.42 20.84 -5.39
CA LEU A 216 -3.49 19.47 -5.89
C LEU A 216 -2.96 19.37 -7.32
N LEU A 217 -2.20 18.31 -7.59
CA LEU A 217 -1.80 17.91 -8.94
C LEU A 217 -2.71 16.74 -9.37
N GLY A 218 -3.74 17.03 -10.19
CA GLY A 218 -4.83 16.10 -10.39
C GLY A 218 -5.51 15.77 -9.05
N TYR A 219 -5.45 14.52 -8.63
CA TYR A 219 -5.96 14.08 -7.32
C TYR A 219 -4.87 14.03 -6.22
N ILE A 220 -3.64 14.47 -6.49
CA ILE A 220 -2.49 14.31 -5.58
C ILE A 220 -2.29 15.56 -4.73
N ASP A 221 -2.35 15.43 -3.41
CA ASP A 221 -1.88 16.43 -2.46
C ASP A 221 -0.36 16.29 -2.25
N LEU A 222 0.42 17.08 -2.99
CA LEU A 222 1.87 17.04 -2.93
C LEU A 222 2.41 17.46 -1.57
N ARG A 223 1.75 18.39 -0.87
CA ARG A 223 2.20 18.87 0.45
C ARG A 223 2.03 17.78 1.49
N ALA A 224 0.89 17.09 1.48
CA ALA A 224 0.63 15.96 2.34
C ALA A 224 1.61 14.80 2.04
N ALA A 225 1.83 14.48 0.76
CA ALA A 225 2.78 13.44 0.35
C ALA A 225 4.20 13.74 0.83
N LEU A 226 4.69 14.98 0.69
CA LEU A 226 6.02 15.39 1.14
C LEU A 226 6.16 15.36 2.67
N ALA A 227 5.17 15.86 3.41
CA ALA A 227 5.17 15.81 4.87
C ALA A 227 5.23 14.38 5.39
N MET A 228 4.42 13.49 4.79
CA MET A 228 4.44 12.06 5.13
C MET A 228 5.72 11.37 4.68
N ALA A 229 6.32 11.75 3.55
CA ALA A 229 7.58 11.19 3.07
C ALA A 229 8.74 11.51 4.01
N ALA A 230 8.80 12.73 4.56
CA ALA A 230 9.79 13.10 5.57
C ALA A 230 9.64 12.25 6.85
N GLY A 231 8.40 12.06 7.33
CA GLY A 231 8.13 11.16 8.45
C GLY A 231 8.50 9.71 8.12
N ALA A 232 8.16 9.23 6.92
CA ALA A 232 8.47 7.87 6.50
C ALA A 232 9.98 7.60 6.43
N TRP A 233 10.75 8.57 5.97
CA TRP A 233 12.21 8.50 6.00
C TRP A 233 12.75 8.29 7.42
N LEU A 234 12.27 9.08 8.39
CA LEU A 234 12.63 8.95 9.79
C LEU A 234 12.19 7.61 10.36
N GLY A 235 10.93 7.20 10.12
CA GLY A 235 10.39 5.93 10.57
C GLY A 235 11.17 4.73 10.07
N MET A 236 11.56 4.72 8.80
CA MET A 236 12.43 3.69 8.25
C MET A 236 13.82 3.69 8.86
N HIS A 237 14.36 4.88 9.18
CA HIS A 237 15.66 4.99 9.83
C HIS A 237 15.64 4.37 11.24
N LEU A 238 14.60 4.65 12.00
CA LEU A 238 14.39 4.09 13.34
C LEU A 238 14.11 2.59 13.32
N ALA A 239 13.41 2.10 12.30
CA ALA A 239 13.08 0.68 12.17
C ALA A 239 14.22 -0.18 11.57
N ALA A 240 15.21 0.43 10.94
CA ALA A 240 16.31 -0.29 10.28
C ALA A 240 17.04 -1.31 11.18
N PRO A 241 17.30 -1.05 12.48
CA PRO A 241 17.94 -2.03 13.36
C PRO A 241 17.09 -3.26 13.64
N LEU A 242 15.78 -3.22 13.39
CA LEU A 242 14.86 -4.35 13.61
C LEU A 242 14.78 -5.29 12.39
N LEU A 243 15.40 -4.91 11.28
CA LEU A 243 15.37 -5.67 10.04
C LEU A 243 16.02 -7.04 10.26
N GLY A 244 15.27 -8.12 9.98
CA GLY A 244 15.75 -9.50 10.16
C GLY A 244 15.77 -9.99 11.62
N ARG A 245 15.39 -9.16 12.60
CA ARG A 245 15.37 -9.57 14.03
C ARG A 245 14.03 -10.10 14.52
N LEU A 246 12.96 -9.87 13.76
CA LEU A 246 11.64 -10.36 14.14
C LEU A 246 11.52 -11.86 13.87
N SER A 247 11.05 -12.62 14.87
CA SER A 247 10.70 -14.02 14.66
C SER A 247 9.55 -14.13 13.67
N ASP A 248 9.54 -15.16 12.83
CA ASP A 248 8.55 -15.33 11.76
C ASP A 248 7.10 -15.28 12.28
N THR A 249 6.84 -15.93 13.42
CA THR A 249 5.51 -15.96 14.05
C THR A 249 5.09 -14.59 14.59
N LEU A 250 5.99 -13.85 15.25
CA LEU A 250 5.71 -12.51 15.75
C LEU A 250 5.44 -11.56 14.58
N HIS A 251 6.24 -11.65 13.53
CA HIS A 251 6.11 -10.85 12.31
C HIS A 251 4.74 -11.12 11.65
N ALA A 252 4.32 -12.39 11.51
CA ALA A 252 3.02 -12.75 10.95
C ALA A 252 1.85 -12.23 11.80
N ARG A 253 1.92 -12.38 13.14
CA ARG A 253 0.89 -11.86 14.06
C ARG A 253 0.79 -10.33 13.99
N ALA A 254 1.91 -9.64 14.03
CA ALA A 254 1.95 -8.18 13.92
C ALA A 254 1.37 -7.70 12.57
N TYR A 255 1.68 -8.39 11.47
CA TYR A 255 1.11 -8.12 10.17
C TYR A 255 -0.43 -8.20 10.18
N LEU A 256 -1.01 -9.28 10.73
CA LEU A 256 -2.46 -9.44 10.84
C LEU A 256 -3.10 -8.41 11.77
N ALA A 257 -2.44 -8.10 12.90
CA ALA A 257 -2.91 -7.07 13.83
C ALA A 257 -2.98 -5.68 13.15
N LEU A 258 -1.99 -5.34 12.32
CA LEU A 258 -1.98 -4.10 11.55
C LEU A 258 -3.11 -4.07 10.51
N LEU A 259 -3.37 -5.18 9.80
CA LEU A 259 -4.51 -5.29 8.88
C LEU A 259 -5.84 -5.08 9.61
N ALA A 260 -6.02 -5.72 10.78
CA ALA A 260 -7.21 -5.57 11.60
C ALA A 260 -7.38 -4.13 12.13
N CYS A 261 -6.29 -3.49 12.55
CA CYS A 261 -6.30 -2.11 13.02
C CYS A 261 -6.81 -1.15 11.92
N VAL A 262 -6.28 -1.28 10.70
CA VAL A 262 -6.71 -0.43 9.57
C VAL A 262 -8.14 -0.73 9.16
N LEU A 263 -8.58 -1.99 9.20
CA LEU A 263 -9.98 -2.36 8.96
C LEU A 263 -10.91 -1.64 9.96
N VAL A 264 -10.59 -1.67 11.25
CA VAL A 264 -11.37 -0.98 12.30
C VAL A 264 -11.42 0.52 12.05
N VAL A 265 -10.27 1.15 11.74
CA VAL A 265 -10.22 2.58 11.42
C VAL A 265 -11.14 2.90 10.24
N MET A 266 -11.09 2.13 9.15
CA MET A 266 -11.94 2.35 7.97
C MET A 266 -13.43 2.12 8.23
N LEU A 267 -13.80 1.23 9.17
CA LEU A 267 -15.18 1.01 9.57
C LEU A 267 -15.73 2.19 10.39
N VAL A 268 -14.92 2.78 11.25
CA VAL A 268 -15.31 3.91 12.12
C VAL A 268 -15.28 5.24 11.36
N THR A 269 -14.33 5.42 10.45
CA THR A 269 -14.21 6.64 9.64
C THR A 269 -15.32 6.70 8.58
N GLY A 270 -16.11 7.78 8.57
CA GLY A 270 -17.18 7.98 7.56
C GLY A 270 -18.59 7.57 8.04
N ARG A 271 -18.78 7.50 9.37
CA ARG A 271 -20.11 7.56 10.00
C ARG A 271 -20.59 8.99 10.15
#